data_f5303fee803c3b4a0e84ec354f620380
#
_entry.id   f5303fee803c3b4a0e84ec354f620380
#
_cell.length_a   1.000
_cell.length_b   1.000
_cell.length_c   1.000
_cell.angle_alpha   90.00
_cell.angle_beta   90.00
_cell.angle_gamma   90.00
#
_symmetry.space_group_name_H-M   'P 1'
#
loop_
_entity.id
_entity.type
_entity.pdbx_description
1 polymer ?
#
loop_
_entity_poly.entity_id
_entity_poly.type
_entity_poly.pdbx_seq_one_letter_code
_entity_poly.pdbx_strand_id
1 'polypeptide(L)'
;MSGRLPIHNGFYTTSAHARNGYTPQDIVGGIPDKEILFPELLQKAGYKNKIIGKWHLGQQEQYLPHKHGFDEWFGAPNCHFGPYNDKRKPNIPMYRDDHMIGRLYEDFVINKTSGYSNLTQIYIEEATNFINEQSTAANPFLFYWAVDATHGPVYASHDFLGTSQRGLYGDAVRELDYGVGVILAAIKSAGVEENTLVMFSSDNGGATYAKEQGGSNGPFLCGKETTYEGGMREPTIAQWPGRIQAGTISHQLGNLMDWFSTSLDLAGIELPQDRIIDGISLAPALFNNTPVDRPIFYYRGNEMMAVRVGMYKAHYWTWTNSLAEFQKGTDFCPGEDIANVTTHDQVNNTLALIVFDLGKDPGEKYRLRLHTAQYKAAMAAIQPVVDDHKSKLVPGEPQLNKCDPAVQNWAPPGCKELNKCLPIPPHAETDCVWVH
;
A
#
# COMPACT_ATOMS: atom_id res chain seq x y z
N MET A 1 -6.83 2.16 -4.96
CA MET A 1 -8.15 1.58 -5.21
C MET A 1 -9.20 2.65 -5.50
N SER A 2 -9.41 3.68 -4.66
CA SER A 2 -10.43 4.75 -4.86
C SER A 2 -9.98 5.92 -5.74
N GLY A 3 -8.71 6.00 -6.13
CA GLY A 3 -8.16 7.16 -6.85
C GLY A 3 -8.11 8.46 -6.04
N ARG A 4 -8.29 8.39 -4.72
CA ARG A 4 -8.43 9.53 -3.83
C ARG A 4 -7.45 9.49 -2.67
N LEU A 5 -7.01 10.66 -2.24
CA LEU A 5 -6.23 10.79 -0.99
C LEU A 5 -7.03 10.25 0.21
N PRO A 6 -6.38 9.64 1.20
CA PRO A 6 -7.05 9.20 2.43
C PRO A 6 -7.86 10.30 3.10
N ILE A 7 -7.37 11.54 3.08
CA ILE A 7 -8.08 12.70 3.63
C ILE A 7 -9.41 12.97 2.91
N HIS A 8 -9.54 12.62 1.62
CA HIS A 8 -10.78 12.78 0.86
C HIS A 8 -11.72 11.58 1.01
N ASN A 9 -11.19 10.35 1.05
CA ASN A 9 -11.99 9.13 1.09
C ASN A 9 -12.38 8.67 2.50
N GLY A 10 -11.85 9.31 3.55
CA GLY A 10 -12.15 8.98 4.94
C GLY A 10 -11.30 7.86 5.54
N PHE A 11 -10.47 7.18 4.77
CA PHE A 11 -9.61 6.10 5.28
C PHE A 11 -8.39 6.66 6.02
N TYR A 12 -8.66 7.39 7.09
CA TYR A 12 -7.65 8.02 7.94
C TYR A 12 -8.15 8.17 9.37
N THR A 13 -7.27 8.59 10.27
CA THR A 13 -7.56 8.89 11.67
C THR A 13 -7.17 10.33 12.01
N THR A 14 -7.88 10.93 12.94
CA THR A 14 -7.55 12.22 13.54
C THR A 14 -6.75 12.08 14.83
N SER A 15 -6.53 10.87 15.32
CA SER A 15 -5.74 10.64 16.53
C SER A 15 -4.28 11.03 16.31
N ALA A 16 -3.78 11.94 17.13
CA ALA A 16 -2.38 12.37 17.07
C ALA A 16 -1.38 11.22 17.35
N HIS A 17 -1.83 10.17 18.04
CA HIS A 17 -1.01 9.00 18.37
C HIS A 17 -1.12 7.88 17.33
N ALA A 18 -2.14 7.91 16.48
CA ALA A 18 -2.36 6.92 15.42
C ALA A 18 -1.55 7.25 14.16
N ARG A 19 -0.26 7.42 14.31
CA ARG A 19 0.58 7.96 13.23
C ARG A 19 1.07 6.91 12.25
N ASN A 20 0.91 5.63 12.58
CA ASN A 20 1.48 4.57 11.76
C ASN A 20 0.59 4.07 10.64
N GLY A 21 -0.60 4.58 10.52
CA GLY A 21 -1.42 4.39 9.33
C GLY A 21 -1.74 2.95 8.96
N TYR A 22 -1.59 1.96 9.86
CA TYR A 22 -2.07 0.62 9.60
C TYR A 22 -3.37 0.35 10.36
N THR A 23 -4.16 -0.58 9.87
CA THR A 23 -5.41 -0.98 10.50
C THR A 23 -5.19 -2.23 11.35
N PRO A 24 -5.07 -2.11 12.68
CA PRO A 24 -5.01 -3.26 13.56
C PRO A 24 -6.33 -4.05 13.51
N GLN A 25 -6.31 -5.30 13.99
CA GLN A 25 -7.48 -6.17 13.91
C GLN A 25 -8.71 -5.68 14.70
N ASP A 26 -8.55 -4.79 15.64
CA ASP A 26 -9.60 -4.22 16.45
C ASP A 26 -10.16 -2.90 15.91
N ILE A 27 -9.71 -2.44 14.73
CA ILE A 27 -10.27 -1.25 14.09
C ILE A 27 -11.74 -1.49 13.73
N VAL A 28 -12.61 -0.56 14.11
CA VAL A 28 -14.04 -0.66 13.83
C VAL A 28 -14.36 -0.26 12.40
N GLY A 29 -13.67 0.74 11.88
CA GLY A 29 -13.89 1.28 10.54
C GLY A 29 -13.18 0.51 9.43
N GLY A 30 -13.47 0.92 8.23
CA GLY A 30 -12.89 0.43 6.98
C GLY A 30 -13.13 1.41 5.85
N ILE A 31 -12.93 0.98 4.62
CA ILE A 31 -13.27 1.81 3.47
C ILE A 31 -14.80 2.02 3.42
N PRO A 32 -15.30 3.28 3.42
CA PRO A 32 -16.74 3.52 3.46
C PRO A 32 -17.45 3.03 2.18
N ASP A 33 -18.66 2.48 2.32
CA ASP A 33 -19.49 2.01 1.19
C ASP A 33 -19.76 3.09 0.14
N LYS A 34 -19.75 4.36 0.54
CA LYS A 34 -19.89 5.48 -0.39
C LYS A 34 -18.67 5.68 -1.29
N GLU A 35 -17.52 5.11 -0.92
CA GLU A 35 -16.32 5.17 -1.76
C GLU A 35 -16.41 4.09 -2.85
N ILE A 36 -16.23 4.54 -4.09
CA ILE A 36 -16.24 3.65 -5.24
C ILE A 36 -14.81 3.24 -5.54
N LEU A 37 -14.55 1.95 -5.51
CA LEU A 37 -13.26 1.39 -5.92
C LEU A 37 -13.29 1.04 -7.41
N PHE A 38 -12.13 1.11 -8.08
CA PHE A 38 -12.10 0.87 -9.53
C PHE A 38 -12.56 -0.54 -9.93
N PRO A 39 -12.42 -1.62 -9.13
CA PRO A 39 -13.00 -2.90 -9.47
C PRO A 39 -14.53 -2.87 -9.58
N GLU A 40 -15.21 -2.04 -8.79
CA GLU A 40 -16.68 -1.89 -8.89
C GLU A 40 -17.13 -1.31 -10.24
N LEU A 41 -16.35 -0.37 -10.77
CA LEU A 41 -16.62 0.24 -12.07
C LEU A 41 -16.26 -0.72 -13.22
N LEU A 42 -15.16 -1.44 -13.10
CA LEU A 42 -14.76 -2.47 -14.05
C LEU A 42 -15.76 -3.63 -14.08
N GLN A 43 -16.26 -4.07 -12.91
CA GLN A 43 -17.27 -5.12 -12.82
C GLN A 43 -18.57 -4.72 -13.57
N LYS A 44 -19.02 -3.46 -13.40
CA LYS A 44 -20.17 -2.92 -14.14
C LYS A 44 -19.93 -2.88 -15.65
N ALA A 45 -18.67 -2.79 -16.07
CA ALA A 45 -18.26 -2.84 -17.48
C ALA A 45 -18.02 -4.28 -17.98
N GLY A 46 -18.35 -5.29 -17.20
CA GLY A 46 -18.27 -6.71 -17.58
C GLY A 46 -16.94 -7.39 -17.29
N TYR A 47 -16.04 -6.74 -16.56
CA TYR A 47 -14.80 -7.37 -16.11
C TYR A 47 -15.09 -8.40 -15.02
N LYS A 48 -14.32 -9.49 -15.02
CA LYS A 48 -14.19 -10.42 -13.92
C LYS A 48 -12.99 -10.02 -13.07
N ASN A 49 -13.21 -9.80 -11.79
CA ASN A 49 -12.21 -9.21 -10.89
C ASN A 49 -11.82 -10.19 -9.81
N LYS A 50 -10.51 -10.46 -9.69
CA LYS A 50 -9.94 -11.25 -8.60
C LYS A 50 -8.85 -10.48 -7.87
N ILE A 51 -8.88 -10.58 -6.55
CA ILE A 51 -7.78 -10.16 -5.68
C ILE A 51 -7.19 -11.38 -4.98
N ILE A 52 -5.87 -11.44 -4.89
CA ILE A 52 -5.17 -12.38 -4.02
C ILE A 52 -4.25 -11.63 -3.05
N GLY A 53 -4.04 -12.21 -1.87
CA GLY A 53 -3.22 -11.64 -0.82
C GLY A 53 -3.97 -10.73 0.15
N LYS A 54 -3.28 -9.74 0.68
CA LYS A 54 -3.75 -8.87 1.75
C LYS A 54 -4.76 -7.82 1.27
N TRP A 55 -5.90 -7.69 1.97
CA TRP A 55 -6.87 -6.62 1.72
C TRP A 55 -6.51 -5.31 2.41
N HIS A 56 -6.53 -5.27 3.72
CA HIS A 56 -6.14 -4.18 4.62
C HIS A 56 -7.00 -2.89 4.54
N LEU A 57 -8.22 -2.97 4.02
CA LEU A 57 -9.16 -1.82 3.95
C LEU A 57 -10.38 -1.98 4.88
N GLY A 58 -10.25 -2.79 5.91
CA GLY A 58 -11.29 -3.13 6.88
C GLY A 58 -11.55 -4.64 6.90
N GLN A 59 -11.79 -5.17 8.10
CA GLN A 59 -11.91 -6.63 8.30
C GLN A 59 -13.32 -7.10 8.60
N GLN A 60 -14.25 -6.19 8.90
CA GLN A 60 -15.64 -6.55 9.07
C GLN A 60 -16.28 -6.86 7.71
N GLU A 61 -17.31 -7.71 7.70
CA GLU A 61 -17.91 -8.27 6.50
C GLU A 61 -18.27 -7.21 5.45
N GLN A 62 -18.81 -6.06 5.87
CA GLN A 62 -19.20 -4.97 4.97
C GLN A 62 -18.03 -4.32 4.23
N TYR A 63 -16.80 -4.49 4.71
CA TYR A 63 -15.60 -3.89 4.11
C TYR A 63 -14.78 -4.87 3.27
N LEU A 64 -15.19 -6.14 3.17
CA LEU A 64 -14.41 -7.16 2.47
C LEU A 64 -14.46 -7.00 0.93
N PRO A 65 -13.50 -7.55 0.20
CA PRO A 65 -13.34 -7.35 -1.25
C PRO A 65 -14.59 -7.58 -2.09
N HIS A 66 -15.41 -8.59 -1.74
CA HIS A 66 -16.63 -8.91 -2.49
C HIS A 66 -17.72 -7.83 -2.39
N LYS A 67 -17.63 -6.91 -1.41
CA LYS A 67 -18.50 -5.71 -1.33
C LYS A 67 -18.00 -4.56 -2.20
N HIS A 68 -16.77 -4.68 -2.72
CA HIS A 68 -16.06 -3.64 -3.44
C HIS A 68 -15.64 -4.09 -4.85
N GLY A 69 -16.49 -4.88 -5.51
CA GLY A 69 -16.37 -5.19 -6.93
C GLY A 69 -15.40 -6.32 -7.29
N PHE A 70 -14.90 -7.08 -6.32
CA PHE A 70 -14.18 -8.31 -6.59
C PHE A 70 -15.14 -9.51 -6.62
N ASP A 71 -15.11 -10.25 -7.70
CA ASP A 71 -15.90 -11.48 -7.85
C ASP A 71 -15.27 -12.64 -7.10
N GLU A 72 -13.94 -12.64 -6.99
CA GLU A 72 -13.16 -13.66 -6.31
C GLU A 72 -12.11 -13.04 -5.40
N TRP A 73 -11.91 -13.65 -4.26
CA TRP A 73 -10.83 -13.30 -3.33
C TRP A 73 -10.18 -14.55 -2.72
N PHE A 74 -8.85 -14.58 -2.70
CA PHE A 74 -8.09 -15.54 -1.92
C PHE A 74 -7.03 -14.81 -1.11
N GLY A 75 -7.20 -14.70 0.21
CA GLY A 75 -6.27 -13.94 1.02
C GLY A 75 -6.73 -13.62 2.43
N ALA A 76 -6.07 -12.66 3.06
CA ALA A 76 -6.32 -12.24 4.43
C ALA A 76 -6.84 -10.78 4.49
N PRO A 77 -7.76 -10.46 5.43
CA PRO A 77 -8.31 -9.11 5.56
C PRO A 77 -7.29 -8.12 6.16
N ASN A 78 -6.20 -8.62 6.74
CA ASN A 78 -5.19 -7.82 7.44
C ASN A 78 -3.77 -8.36 7.16
N CYS A 79 -2.74 -7.68 7.68
CA CYS A 79 -1.35 -8.17 7.62
C CYS A 79 -1.21 -9.52 8.33
N HIS A 80 -0.31 -10.35 7.83
CA HIS A 80 -0.03 -11.68 8.38
C HIS A 80 0.81 -11.67 9.68
N PHE A 81 0.53 -10.70 10.55
CA PHE A 81 1.12 -10.69 11.88
C PHE A 81 0.65 -11.89 12.71
N GLY A 82 1.52 -12.37 13.57
CA GLY A 82 1.22 -13.51 14.44
C GLY A 82 2.49 -14.27 14.85
N PRO A 83 2.37 -15.51 15.36
CA PRO A 83 1.09 -16.11 15.78
C PRO A 83 0.48 -15.41 16.99
N TYR A 84 -0.84 -15.40 17.04
CA TYR A 84 -1.61 -14.97 18.21
C TYR A 84 -2.11 -16.17 19.01
N ASN A 85 -2.66 -15.92 20.19
CA ASN A 85 -3.01 -16.99 21.13
C ASN A 85 -4.50 -17.37 21.13
N ASP A 86 -5.32 -16.78 20.26
CA ASP A 86 -6.76 -16.98 20.13
C ASP A 86 -7.60 -16.76 21.41
N LYS A 87 -6.99 -16.12 22.39
CA LYS A 87 -7.64 -15.75 23.66
C LYS A 87 -7.79 -14.24 23.83
N ARG A 88 -6.77 -13.48 23.43
CA ARG A 88 -6.75 -12.02 23.46
C ARG A 88 -6.83 -11.41 22.07
N LYS A 89 -6.34 -12.14 21.09
CA LYS A 89 -6.30 -11.75 19.70
C LYS A 89 -6.31 -13.02 18.84
N PRO A 90 -7.26 -13.13 17.88
CA PRO A 90 -7.34 -14.30 17.01
C PRO A 90 -6.24 -14.27 15.97
N ASN A 91 -5.79 -15.45 15.52
CA ASN A 91 -5.00 -15.55 14.31
C ASN A 91 -5.83 -15.07 13.10
N ILE A 92 -5.15 -14.41 12.17
CA ILE A 92 -5.81 -13.80 11.00
C ILE A 92 -6.42 -14.88 10.13
N PRO A 93 -7.71 -14.77 9.75
CA PRO A 93 -8.33 -15.73 8.86
C PRO A 93 -7.81 -15.60 7.43
N MET A 94 -7.78 -16.71 6.73
CA MET A 94 -7.66 -16.77 5.28
C MET A 94 -9.04 -17.02 4.69
N TYR A 95 -9.37 -16.29 3.66
CA TYR A 95 -10.64 -16.37 2.96
C TYR A 95 -10.48 -16.94 1.55
N ARG A 96 -11.50 -17.65 1.13
CA ARG A 96 -11.85 -17.85 -0.27
C ARG A 96 -13.21 -17.18 -0.46
N ASP A 97 -13.22 -16.11 -1.22
CA ASP A 97 -14.37 -15.23 -1.45
C ASP A 97 -14.93 -14.67 -0.12
N ASP A 98 -16.11 -15.02 0.28
CA ASP A 98 -16.77 -14.55 1.49
C ASP A 98 -16.67 -15.51 2.69
N HIS A 99 -15.94 -16.64 2.55
CA HIS A 99 -15.84 -17.66 3.57
C HIS A 99 -14.40 -17.88 4.04
N MET A 100 -14.23 -17.97 5.35
CA MET A 100 -12.97 -18.39 5.97
C MET A 100 -12.68 -19.85 5.61
N ILE A 101 -11.45 -20.12 5.15
CA ILE A 101 -10.96 -21.46 4.80
C ILE A 101 -9.84 -21.95 5.74
N GLY A 102 -9.48 -21.16 6.73
CA GLY A 102 -8.45 -21.46 7.72
C GLY A 102 -7.90 -20.22 8.36
N ARG A 103 -6.83 -20.36 9.15
CA ARG A 103 -6.12 -19.25 9.78
C ARG A 103 -4.64 -19.31 9.49
N LEU A 104 -4.02 -18.14 9.37
CA LEU A 104 -2.55 -18.02 9.30
C LEU A 104 -1.93 -18.57 10.59
N TYR A 105 -0.76 -19.18 10.46
CA TYR A 105 0.00 -19.88 11.50
C TYR A 105 -0.63 -21.18 12.00
N GLU A 106 -1.86 -21.49 11.62
CA GLU A 106 -2.54 -22.76 11.95
C GLU A 106 -2.64 -23.64 10.71
N ASP A 107 -3.52 -23.26 9.77
CA ASP A 107 -3.78 -24.00 8.54
C ASP A 107 -2.86 -23.55 7.40
N PHE A 108 -2.52 -22.27 7.40
CA PHE A 108 -1.54 -21.66 6.50
C PHE A 108 -0.26 -21.36 7.28
N VAL A 109 0.68 -22.27 7.19
CA VAL A 109 1.89 -22.25 8.00
C VAL A 109 2.79 -21.09 7.60
N ILE A 110 3.16 -20.25 8.57
CA ILE A 110 4.26 -19.30 8.49
C ILE A 110 5.18 -19.60 9.66
N ASN A 111 6.32 -20.20 9.39
CA ASN A 111 7.29 -20.57 10.43
C ASN A 111 8.30 -19.45 10.64
N LYS A 112 8.12 -18.67 11.68
CA LYS A 112 8.99 -17.51 12.00
C LYS A 112 10.43 -17.89 12.34
N THR A 113 10.69 -19.13 12.74
CA THR A 113 12.04 -19.59 13.09
C THR A 113 12.85 -19.95 11.84
N SER A 114 12.23 -20.69 10.92
CA SER A 114 12.89 -21.09 9.67
C SER A 114 12.67 -20.11 8.53
N GLY A 115 11.69 -19.22 8.64
CA GLY A 115 11.24 -18.35 7.55
C GLY A 115 10.43 -19.10 6.48
N TYR A 116 9.99 -20.33 6.72
CA TYR A 116 9.27 -21.13 5.75
C TYR A 116 7.80 -20.78 5.67
N SER A 117 7.30 -20.63 4.47
CA SER A 117 5.88 -20.74 4.11
C SER A 117 5.75 -21.05 2.61
N ASN A 118 4.74 -21.80 2.23
CA ASN A 118 4.39 -22.02 0.82
C ASN A 118 3.27 -21.10 0.33
N LEU A 119 2.90 -20.10 1.11
CA LEU A 119 1.75 -19.24 0.81
C LEU A 119 1.91 -18.47 -0.51
N THR A 120 3.13 -18.01 -0.83
CA THR A 120 3.42 -17.38 -2.12
C THR A 120 3.17 -18.32 -3.29
N GLN A 121 3.52 -19.61 -3.17
CA GLN A 121 3.27 -20.62 -4.22
C GLN A 121 1.77 -20.86 -4.41
N ILE A 122 0.99 -20.87 -3.34
CA ILE A 122 -0.47 -20.98 -3.40
C ILE A 122 -1.06 -19.76 -4.12
N TYR A 123 -0.57 -18.56 -3.84
CA TYR A 123 -1.00 -17.35 -4.56
C TYR A 123 -0.67 -17.41 -6.05
N ILE A 124 0.49 -17.92 -6.43
CA ILE A 124 0.88 -18.10 -7.85
C ILE A 124 -0.05 -19.07 -8.56
N GLU A 125 -0.41 -20.18 -7.91
CA GLU A 125 -1.37 -21.15 -8.44
C GLU A 125 -2.76 -20.53 -8.63
N GLU A 126 -3.27 -19.82 -7.63
CA GLU A 126 -4.55 -19.09 -7.71
C GLU A 126 -4.56 -18.05 -8.85
N ALA A 127 -3.44 -17.35 -9.05
CA ALA A 127 -3.29 -16.38 -10.11
C ALA A 127 -3.34 -17.02 -11.50
N THR A 128 -2.56 -18.10 -11.70
CA THR A 128 -2.48 -18.77 -13.00
C THR A 128 -3.78 -19.48 -13.37
N ASN A 129 -4.46 -20.08 -12.40
CA ASN A 129 -5.77 -20.70 -12.61
C ASN A 129 -6.80 -19.67 -13.07
N PHE A 130 -6.88 -18.51 -12.40
CA PHE A 130 -7.79 -17.43 -12.77
C PHE A 130 -7.52 -16.90 -14.19
N ILE A 131 -6.25 -16.62 -14.53
CA ILE A 131 -5.87 -16.13 -15.86
C ILE A 131 -6.28 -17.12 -16.95
N ASN A 132 -6.01 -18.40 -16.75
CA ASN A 132 -6.38 -19.44 -17.71
C ASN A 132 -7.90 -19.58 -17.87
N GLU A 133 -8.64 -19.48 -16.78
CA GLU A 133 -10.11 -19.54 -16.79
C GLU A 133 -10.69 -18.36 -17.56
N GLN A 134 -10.30 -17.12 -17.20
CA GLN A 134 -10.87 -15.93 -17.83
C GLN A 134 -10.48 -15.79 -19.30
N SER A 135 -9.26 -16.18 -19.68
CA SER A 135 -8.85 -16.19 -21.09
C SER A 135 -9.65 -17.19 -21.91
N THR A 136 -9.98 -18.37 -21.35
CA THR A 136 -10.82 -19.38 -22.00
C THR A 136 -12.28 -18.89 -22.14
N ALA A 137 -12.80 -18.20 -21.13
CA ALA A 137 -14.14 -17.62 -21.15
C ALA A 137 -14.24 -16.36 -22.02
N ALA A 138 -13.12 -15.84 -22.52
CA ALA A 138 -12.99 -14.59 -23.27
C ALA A 138 -13.57 -13.37 -22.54
N ASN A 139 -13.52 -13.37 -21.21
CA ASN A 139 -13.92 -12.24 -20.39
C ASN A 139 -12.76 -11.25 -20.23
N PRO A 140 -13.00 -9.93 -20.28
CA PRO A 140 -12.05 -8.99 -19.75
C PRO A 140 -11.91 -9.21 -18.23
N PHE A 141 -10.71 -9.07 -17.71
CA PHE A 141 -10.46 -9.34 -16.30
C PHE A 141 -9.56 -8.29 -15.65
N LEU A 142 -9.76 -8.11 -14.35
CA LEU A 142 -8.82 -7.47 -13.44
C LEU A 142 -8.26 -8.53 -12.50
N PHE A 143 -6.96 -8.62 -12.46
CA PHE A 143 -6.25 -9.41 -11.46
C PHE A 143 -5.37 -8.49 -10.59
N TYR A 144 -5.57 -8.51 -9.28
CA TYR A 144 -4.81 -7.73 -8.32
C TYR A 144 -4.11 -8.64 -7.33
N TRP A 145 -2.78 -8.64 -7.35
CA TRP A 145 -1.97 -9.37 -6.39
C TRP A 145 -1.41 -8.43 -5.33
N ALA A 146 -2.02 -8.41 -4.16
CA ALA A 146 -1.56 -7.68 -2.98
C ALA A 146 -0.58 -8.56 -2.19
N VAL A 147 0.68 -8.60 -2.65
CA VAL A 147 1.74 -9.45 -2.11
C VAL A 147 2.01 -9.13 -0.65
N ASP A 148 2.20 -10.14 0.18
CA ASP A 148 2.50 -9.99 1.61
C ASP A 148 3.83 -10.61 2.05
N ALA A 149 4.46 -11.48 1.26
CA ALA A 149 5.68 -12.20 1.62
C ALA A 149 6.88 -11.32 1.96
N THR A 150 6.99 -10.14 1.36
CA THR A 150 8.06 -9.17 1.62
C THR A 150 7.78 -8.24 2.79
N HIS A 151 6.58 -8.34 3.40
CA HIS A 151 6.24 -7.67 4.66
C HIS A 151 6.66 -8.53 5.85
N GLY A 152 7.14 -7.93 6.93
CA GLY A 152 7.50 -8.68 8.15
C GLY A 152 6.30 -9.30 8.89
N PRO A 153 6.39 -10.51 9.43
CA PRO A 153 7.51 -11.44 9.34
C PRO A 153 7.68 -12.05 7.95
N VAL A 154 8.87 -11.90 7.40
CA VAL A 154 9.20 -12.32 6.03
C VAL A 154 9.26 -13.85 5.94
N TYR A 155 8.84 -14.39 4.80
CA TYR A 155 8.88 -15.84 4.54
C TYR A 155 9.14 -16.16 3.06
N ALA A 156 9.60 -17.38 2.81
CA ALA A 156 9.75 -17.95 1.49
C ALA A 156 9.48 -19.47 1.50
N SER A 157 9.19 -20.05 0.37
CA SER A 157 9.07 -21.50 0.22
C SER A 157 10.43 -22.21 0.21
N HIS A 158 10.43 -23.52 0.35
CA HIS A 158 11.68 -24.33 0.44
C HIS A 158 12.64 -24.11 -0.74
N ASP A 159 12.11 -23.93 -1.94
CA ASP A 159 12.94 -23.77 -3.14
C ASP A 159 13.70 -22.43 -3.17
N PHE A 160 13.26 -21.47 -2.36
CA PHE A 160 13.84 -20.12 -2.30
C PHE A 160 14.62 -19.85 -1.02
N LEU A 161 14.36 -20.60 0.07
CA LEU A 161 15.07 -20.41 1.33
C LEU A 161 16.58 -20.62 1.16
N GLY A 162 17.36 -19.64 1.65
CA GLY A 162 18.82 -19.66 1.60
C GLY A 162 19.42 -19.44 0.22
N THR A 163 18.63 -19.03 -0.77
CA THR A 163 19.10 -18.82 -2.14
C THR A 163 19.62 -17.40 -2.41
N SER A 164 19.31 -16.45 -1.53
CA SER A 164 19.74 -15.06 -1.65
C SER A 164 20.90 -14.74 -0.70
N GLN A 165 21.85 -13.94 -1.16
CA GLN A 165 22.89 -13.35 -0.32
C GLN A 165 22.36 -12.26 0.65
N ARG A 166 21.11 -11.85 0.49
CA ARG A 166 20.43 -10.83 1.31
C ARG A 166 19.56 -11.46 2.40
N GLY A 167 19.80 -12.74 2.73
CA GLY A 167 19.04 -13.48 3.73
C GLY A 167 17.57 -13.68 3.34
N LEU A 168 16.73 -13.92 4.33
CA LEU A 168 15.33 -14.28 4.13
C LEU A 168 14.52 -13.21 3.37
N TYR A 169 14.78 -11.92 3.59
CA TYR A 169 14.15 -10.86 2.80
C TYR A 169 14.46 -11.01 1.31
N GLY A 170 15.72 -11.26 0.97
CA GLY A 170 16.13 -11.49 -0.40
C GLY A 170 15.55 -12.78 -1.00
N ASP A 171 15.37 -13.83 -0.18
CA ASP A 171 14.71 -15.06 -0.61
C ASP A 171 13.24 -14.81 -0.99
N ALA A 172 12.53 -14.04 -0.15
CA ALA A 172 11.14 -13.63 -0.43
C ALA A 172 11.02 -12.78 -1.70
N VAL A 173 11.95 -11.84 -1.92
CA VAL A 173 11.97 -11.02 -3.14
C VAL A 173 12.24 -11.89 -4.37
N ARG A 174 13.13 -12.88 -4.29
CA ARG A 174 13.39 -13.82 -5.39
C ARG A 174 12.18 -14.69 -5.72
N GLU A 175 11.45 -15.14 -4.69
CA GLU A 175 10.22 -15.89 -4.90
C GLU A 175 9.12 -15.04 -5.50
N LEU A 176 8.99 -13.78 -5.10
CA LEU A 176 8.09 -12.80 -5.72
C LEU A 176 8.44 -12.59 -7.20
N ASP A 177 9.72 -12.36 -7.52
CA ASP A 177 10.20 -12.17 -8.89
C ASP A 177 9.89 -13.42 -9.76
N TYR A 178 10.14 -14.60 -9.23
CA TYR A 178 9.74 -15.86 -9.87
C TYR A 178 8.23 -15.93 -10.12
N GLY A 179 7.42 -15.57 -9.12
CA GLY A 179 5.95 -15.56 -9.23
C GLY A 179 5.46 -14.61 -10.32
N VAL A 180 6.04 -13.42 -10.42
CA VAL A 180 5.77 -12.48 -11.51
C VAL A 180 6.10 -13.13 -12.86
N GLY A 181 7.24 -13.78 -12.97
CA GLY A 181 7.63 -14.51 -14.19
C GLY A 181 6.63 -15.61 -14.59
N VAL A 182 6.13 -16.38 -13.61
CA VAL A 182 5.12 -17.42 -13.86
C VAL A 182 3.79 -16.81 -14.33
N ILE A 183 3.34 -15.71 -13.72
CA ILE A 183 2.11 -15.01 -14.11
C ILE A 183 2.24 -14.45 -15.52
N LEU A 184 3.36 -13.81 -15.87
CA LEU A 184 3.61 -13.31 -17.23
C LEU A 184 3.62 -14.44 -18.26
N ALA A 185 4.21 -15.58 -17.91
CA ALA A 185 4.19 -16.76 -18.77
C ALA A 185 2.77 -17.31 -18.97
N ALA A 186 1.92 -17.29 -17.92
CA ALA A 186 0.52 -17.70 -18.02
C ALA A 186 -0.27 -16.77 -18.95
N ILE A 187 -0.13 -15.45 -18.82
CA ILE A 187 -0.74 -14.42 -19.69
C ILE A 187 -0.36 -14.67 -21.15
N LYS A 188 0.93 -14.93 -21.40
CA LYS A 188 1.45 -15.23 -22.74
C LYS A 188 0.91 -16.54 -23.31
N SER A 189 0.95 -17.61 -22.51
CA SER A 189 0.44 -18.92 -22.91
C SER A 189 -1.06 -18.92 -23.18
N ALA A 190 -1.79 -18.06 -22.47
CA ALA A 190 -3.22 -17.83 -22.67
C ALA A 190 -3.53 -17.01 -23.94
N GLY A 191 -2.51 -16.46 -24.61
CA GLY A 191 -2.68 -15.68 -25.83
C GLY A 191 -3.27 -14.28 -25.64
N VAL A 192 -3.25 -13.73 -24.41
CA VAL A 192 -3.87 -12.44 -24.08
C VAL A 192 -2.84 -11.34 -23.81
N GLU A 193 -1.55 -11.61 -23.99
CA GLU A 193 -0.43 -10.72 -23.67
C GLU A 193 -0.55 -9.35 -24.37
N GLU A 194 -0.91 -9.32 -25.66
CA GLU A 194 -1.04 -8.09 -26.44
C GLU A 194 -2.24 -7.22 -26.02
N ASN A 195 -3.16 -7.79 -25.23
CA ASN A 195 -4.34 -7.08 -24.72
C ASN A 195 -4.36 -6.97 -23.19
N THR A 196 -3.19 -7.11 -22.55
CA THR A 196 -3.07 -7.06 -21.10
C THR A 196 -2.04 -6.01 -20.68
N LEU A 197 -2.50 -5.01 -19.90
CA LEU A 197 -1.59 -4.11 -19.19
C LEU A 197 -1.20 -4.76 -17.86
N VAL A 198 0.08 -4.93 -17.64
CA VAL A 198 0.65 -5.37 -16.36
C VAL A 198 1.34 -4.19 -15.70
N MET A 199 0.98 -3.90 -14.45
CA MET A 199 1.62 -2.87 -13.63
C MET A 199 2.15 -3.49 -12.34
N PHE A 200 3.37 -3.10 -11.96
CA PHE A 200 4.00 -3.49 -10.71
C PHE A 200 4.47 -2.24 -9.96
N SER A 201 4.23 -2.19 -8.66
CA SER A 201 4.82 -1.19 -7.77
C SER A 201 4.84 -1.71 -6.33
N SER A 202 5.65 -1.09 -5.47
CA SER A 202 5.52 -1.24 -4.03
C SER A 202 4.47 -0.28 -3.47
N ASP A 203 3.90 -0.60 -2.31
CA ASP A 203 2.94 0.25 -1.58
C ASP A 203 3.65 1.34 -0.77
N ASN A 204 4.87 1.08 -0.33
CA ASN A 204 5.73 1.98 0.43
C ASN A 204 7.19 1.52 0.37
N GLY A 205 8.08 2.38 0.80
CA GLY A 205 9.52 2.07 0.89
C GLY A 205 9.84 0.98 1.91
N GLY A 206 11.06 0.48 1.85
CA GLY A 206 11.54 -0.55 2.75
C GLY A 206 11.42 -0.13 4.21
N ALA A 207 11.00 -1.08 5.06
CA ALA A 207 10.88 -0.90 6.49
C ALA A 207 12.26 -0.99 7.17
N THR A 208 13.02 0.08 7.14
CA THR A 208 14.41 0.12 7.67
C THR A 208 14.47 -0.28 9.14
N TYR A 209 13.45 0.05 9.92
CA TYR A 209 13.33 -0.36 11.32
C TYR A 209 13.18 -1.88 11.51
N ALA A 210 12.75 -2.60 10.48
CA ALA A 210 12.65 -4.06 10.53
C ALA A 210 14.00 -4.76 10.25
N LYS A 211 15.07 -4.02 10.02
CA LYS A 211 16.44 -4.51 9.83
C LYS A 211 16.52 -5.60 8.75
N GLU A 212 16.88 -6.82 9.13
CA GLU A 212 17.03 -7.97 8.24
C GLU A 212 15.73 -8.41 7.56
N GLN A 213 14.58 -8.03 8.14
CA GLN A 213 13.26 -8.29 7.56
C GLN A 213 12.72 -7.09 6.75
N GLY A 214 13.48 -6.03 6.64
CA GLY A 214 13.14 -4.87 5.83
C GLY A 214 13.98 -4.79 4.56
N GLY A 215 13.52 -3.99 3.63
CA GLY A 215 14.24 -3.68 2.39
C GLY A 215 15.30 -2.62 2.59
N SER A 216 15.94 -2.23 1.48
CA SER A 216 16.86 -1.12 1.41
C SER A 216 16.32 -0.05 0.47
N ASN A 217 16.33 1.20 0.92
CA ASN A 217 15.89 2.34 0.11
C ASN A 217 17.04 2.98 -0.70
N GLY A 218 18.19 2.30 -0.76
CA GLY A 218 19.35 2.76 -1.53
C GLY A 218 19.82 4.13 -1.07
N PRO A 219 19.90 5.12 -1.97
CA PRO A 219 20.38 6.46 -1.64
C PRO A 219 19.33 7.37 -0.98
N PHE A 220 18.07 6.92 -0.91
CA PHE A 220 16.95 7.72 -0.42
C PHE A 220 16.90 7.73 1.10
N LEU A 221 16.62 8.90 1.66
CA LEU A 221 16.57 9.08 3.11
C LEU A 221 15.35 8.37 3.71
N CYS A 222 15.55 7.80 4.90
CA CYS A 222 14.54 7.11 5.71
C CYS A 222 13.88 5.90 5.00
N GLY A 223 12.68 5.55 5.39
CA GLY A 223 11.96 4.41 4.86
C GLY A 223 10.47 4.49 5.16
N LYS A 224 9.83 3.33 5.13
CA LYS A 224 8.40 3.16 5.44
C LYS A 224 7.98 4.02 6.63
N GLU A 225 6.78 4.59 6.56
CA GLU A 225 6.16 5.47 7.56
C GLU A 225 6.69 6.91 7.57
N THR A 226 7.66 7.25 6.73
CA THR A 226 8.14 8.62 6.59
C THR A 226 7.72 9.21 5.24
N THR A 227 7.68 10.55 5.15
CA THR A 227 7.39 11.26 3.90
C THR A 227 8.63 11.58 3.07
N TYR A 228 9.79 11.13 3.50
CA TYR A 228 11.02 11.19 2.73
C TYR A 228 10.98 10.25 1.51
N GLU A 229 11.87 10.50 0.54
CA GLU A 229 11.88 9.70 -0.70
C GLU A 229 12.08 8.20 -0.41
N GLY A 230 12.83 7.84 0.64
CA GLY A 230 12.98 6.43 1.04
C GLY A 230 11.69 5.76 1.52
N GLY A 231 10.70 6.53 1.94
CA GLY A 231 9.39 6.01 2.35
C GLY A 231 8.34 6.06 1.25
N MET A 232 8.52 6.93 0.25
CA MET A 232 7.45 7.27 -0.70
C MET A 232 7.82 7.08 -2.17
N ARG A 233 9.11 6.98 -2.51
CA ARG A 233 9.54 6.79 -3.89
C ARG A 233 9.70 5.31 -4.19
N GLU A 234 8.72 4.78 -4.96
CA GLU A 234 8.63 3.36 -5.22
C GLU A 234 9.02 3.02 -6.66
N PRO A 235 9.66 1.85 -6.88
CA PRO A 235 9.85 1.32 -8.21
C PRO A 235 8.50 1.02 -8.84
N THR A 236 8.33 1.44 -10.10
CA THR A 236 7.11 1.13 -10.85
C THR A 236 7.49 0.63 -12.24
N ILE A 237 6.85 -0.45 -12.66
CA ILE A 237 7.04 -1.05 -13.97
C ILE A 237 5.67 -1.17 -14.63
N ALA A 238 5.59 -0.81 -15.92
CA ALA A 238 4.41 -1.04 -16.75
C ALA A 238 4.83 -1.81 -18.00
N GLN A 239 4.09 -2.87 -18.33
CA GLN A 239 4.30 -3.68 -19.51
C GLN A 239 2.99 -3.85 -20.26
N TRP A 240 3.03 -3.55 -21.56
CA TRP A 240 1.96 -3.89 -22.50
C TRP A 240 2.59 -4.08 -23.89
N PRO A 241 2.85 -5.33 -24.30
CA PRO A 241 3.45 -5.61 -25.60
C PRO A 241 2.65 -4.98 -26.75
N GLY A 242 3.35 -4.38 -27.69
CA GLY A 242 2.74 -3.68 -28.82
C GLY A 242 2.15 -2.28 -28.51
N ARG A 243 2.03 -1.90 -27.24
CA ARG A 243 1.51 -0.61 -26.79
C ARG A 243 2.52 0.25 -26.05
N ILE A 244 3.28 -0.34 -25.15
CA ILE A 244 4.36 0.34 -24.41
C ILE A 244 5.68 -0.10 -25.03
N GLN A 245 6.52 0.86 -25.44
CA GLN A 245 7.83 0.59 -26.01
C GLN A 245 8.73 -0.11 -24.98
N ALA A 246 9.23 -1.29 -25.33
CA ALA A 246 10.13 -2.04 -24.47
C ALA A 246 11.44 -1.29 -24.19
N GLY A 247 11.98 -1.46 -22.97
CA GLY A 247 13.25 -0.84 -22.56
C GLY A 247 13.20 0.67 -22.32
N THR A 248 12.00 1.27 -22.31
CA THR A 248 11.83 2.70 -22.03
C THR A 248 11.97 2.98 -20.54
N ILE A 249 12.68 4.06 -20.19
CA ILE A 249 12.74 4.62 -18.85
C ILE A 249 11.95 5.91 -18.84
N SER A 250 10.95 6.01 -17.98
CA SER A 250 10.16 7.22 -17.80
C SER A 250 10.52 7.93 -16.49
N HIS A 251 10.61 9.26 -16.54
CA HIS A 251 10.74 10.11 -15.35
C HIS A 251 9.41 10.77 -14.96
N GLN A 252 8.30 10.23 -15.48
CA GLN A 252 6.96 10.68 -15.12
C GLN A 252 6.74 10.54 -13.62
N LEU A 253 6.32 11.61 -12.98
CA LEU A 253 5.86 11.58 -11.60
C LEU A 253 4.47 10.93 -11.56
N GLY A 254 4.37 9.79 -10.93
CA GLY A 254 3.13 9.05 -10.72
C GLY A 254 2.78 8.90 -9.24
N ASN A 255 1.58 8.42 -8.99
CA ASN A 255 1.07 8.02 -7.68
C ASN A 255 0.21 6.76 -7.84
N LEU A 256 0.11 5.92 -6.80
CA LEU A 256 -0.74 4.72 -6.86
C LEU A 256 -2.22 5.04 -7.10
N MET A 257 -2.68 6.24 -6.78
CA MET A 257 -4.03 6.71 -7.12
C MET A 257 -4.25 6.83 -8.64
N ASP A 258 -3.19 6.99 -9.40
CA ASP A 258 -3.25 7.10 -10.87
C ASP A 258 -3.66 5.79 -11.53
N TRP A 259 -3.46 4.65 -10.86
CA TRP A 259 -3.93 3.35 -11.36
C TRP A 259 -5.46 3.31 -11.50
N PHE A 260 -6.18 3.94 -10.57
CA PHE A 260 -7.63 4.12 -10.69
C PHE A 260 -7.98 4.84 -12.00
N SER A 261 -7.45 6.05 -12.19
CA SER A 261 -7.79 6.88 -13.34
C SER A 261 -7.26 6.30 -14.65
N THR A 262 -6.06 5.71 -14.64
CA THR A 262 -5.48 5.08 -15.83
C THR A 262 -6.28 3.84 -16.25
N SER A 263 -6.66 2.98 -15.30
CA SER A 263 -7.41 1.76 -15.61
C SER A 263 -8.78 2.08 -16.19
N LEU A 264 -9.48 3.08 -15.64
CA LEU A 264 -10.79 3.50 -16.13
C LEU A 264 -10.70 4.17 -17.53
N ASP A 265 -9.71 5.04 -17.73
CA ASP A 265 -9.43 5.66 -19.04
C ASP A 265 -9.21 4.59 -20.12
N LEU A 266 -8.37 3.60 -19.84
CA LEU A 266 -8.08 2.50 -20.76
C LEU A 266 -9.28 1.58 -21.00
N ALA A 267 -10.16 1.44 -20.03
CA ALA A 267 -11.41 0.69 -20.15
C ALA A 267 -12.52 1.51 -20.81
N GLY A 268 -12.31 2.79 -21.13
CA GLY A 268 -13.32 3.68 -21.70
C GLY A 268 -14.42 4.05 -20.71
N ILE A 269 -14.12 4.05 -19.41
CA ILE A 269 -15.07 4.36 -18.33
C ILE A 269 -14.79 5.76 -17.81
N GLU A 270 -15.84 6.60 -17.77
CA GLU A 270 -15.74 7.94 -17.23
C GLU A 270 -15.47 7.93 -15.70
N LEU A 271 -14.64 8.86 -15.26
CA LEU A 271 -14.40 9.06 -13.83
C LEU A 271 -15.66 9.56 -13.12
N PRO A 272 -15.92 9.15 -11.86
CA PRO A 272 -17.00 9.72 -11.05
C PRO A 272 -16.92 11.24 -10.98
N GLN A 273 -18.03 11.93 -11.25
CA GLN A 273 -18.10 13.39 -11.27
C GLN A 273 -18.63 13.99 -9.97
N ASP A 274 -19.12 13.14 -9.06
CA ASP A 274 -19.73 13.52 -7.79
C ASP A 274 -18.72 13.73 -6.64
N ARG A 275 -17.45 13.49 -6.93
CA ARG A 275 -16.36 13.51 -5.95
C ARG A 275 -15.04 13.95 -6.56
N ILE A 276 -14.11 14.42 -5.70
CA ILE A 276 -12.74 14.74 -6.11
C ILE A 276 -11.99 13.43 -6.35
N ILE A 277 -11.42 13.25 -7.54
CA ILE A 277 -10.48 12.18 -7.87
C ILE A 277 -9.09 12.82 -7.91
N ASP A 278 -8.17 12.35 -7.06
CA ASP A 278 -6.79 12.87 -6.97
C ASP A 278 -5.85 12.20 -7.96
N GLY A 279 -6.19 10.99 -8.40
CA GLY A 279 -5.47 10.26 -9.44
C GLY A 279 -5.71 10.85 -10.81
N ILE A 280 -4.71 10.77 -11.67
CA ILE A 280 -4.77 11.20 -13.08
C ILE A 280 -4.47 10.03 -14.00
N SER A 281 -4.93 10.07 -15.25
CA SER A 281 -4.53 9.06 -16.22
C SER A 281 -3.07 9.26 -16.64
N LEU A 282 -2.29 8.19 -16.53
CA LEU A 282 -0.92 8.14 -17.02
C LEU A 282 -0.82 7.59 -18.44
N ALA A 283 -1.92 7.32 -19.12
CA ALA A 283 -1.96 6.81 -20.50
C ALA A 283 -1.11 7.66 -21.48
N PRO A 284 -1.16 9.01 -21.45
CA PRO A 284 -0.29 9.83 -22.30
C PRO A 284 1.20 9.61 -22.07
N ALA A 285 1.60 9.43 -20.81
CA ALA A 285 3.00 9.16 -20.46
C ALA A 285 3.43 7.73 -20.84
N LEU A 286 2.54 6.75 -20.63
CA LEU A 286 2.83 5.34 -20.92
C LEU A 286 2.95 5.05 -22.41
N PHE A 287 2.05 5.62 -23.24
CA PHE A 287 1.99 5.26 -24.66
C PHE A 287 2.73 6.25 -25.58
N ASN A 288 2.74 7.52 -25.23
CA ASN A 288 3.26 8.59 -26.10
C ASN A 288 4.47 9.30 -25.51
N ASN A 289 4.94 8.88 -24.33
CA ASN A 289 5.99 9.56 -23.57
C ASN A 289 5.69 11.06 -23.38
N THR A 290 4.40 11.42 -23.27
CA THR A 290 3.95 12.80 -23.06
C THR A 290 3.83 13.03 -21.58
N PRO A 291 4.64 13.93 -20.98
CA PRO A 291 4.59 14.19 -19.55
C PRO A 291 3.24 14.76 -19.12
N VAL A 292 2.78 14.31 -17.96
CA VAL A 292 1.60 14.86 -17.28
C VAL A 292 2.08 15.52 -16.00
N ASP A 293 1.90 16.82 -15.89
CA ASP A 293 2.33 17.57 -14.70
C ASP A 293 1.31 17.46 -13.58
N ARG A 294 1.80 17.26 -12.35
CA ARG A 294 0.97 17.11 -11.17
C ARG A 294 1.73 17.41 -9.89
N PRO A 295 1.09 17.97 -8.84
CA PRO A 295 1.62 17.94 -7.48
C PRO A 295 1.37 16.57 -6.83
N ILE A 296 2.15 16.24 -5.79
CA ILE A 296 1.85 15.16 -4.86
C ILE A 296 1.74 15.73 -3.45
N PHE A 297 0.63 15.47 -2.79
CA PHE A 297 0.38 15.83 -1.41
C PHE A 297 0.55 14.59 -0.53
N TYR A 298 1.36 14.71 0.51
CA TYR A 298 1.63 13.64 1.46
C TYR A 298 0.88 13.91 2.76
N TYR A 299 -0.10 13.10 3.05
CA TYR A 299 -0.90 13.20 4.26
C TYR A 299 -0.56 12.09 5.25
N ARG A 300 -0.67 12.43 6.53
CA ARG A 300 -0.66 11.47 7.63
C ARG A 300 -1.81 11.82 8.56
N GLY A 301 -2.81 10.95 8.64
CA GLY A 301 -4.06 11.32 9.24
C GLY A 301 -4.68 12.52 8.53
N ASN A 302 -5.00 13.56 9.28
CA ASN A 302 -5.53 14.82 8.76
C ASN A 302 -4.45 15.91 8.51
N GLU A 303 -3.18 15.60 8.74
CA GLU A 303 -2.09 16.57 8.57
C GLU A 303 -1.38 16.40 7.22
N MET A 304 -1.23 17.50 6.50
CA MET A 304 -0.38 17.55 5.31
C MET A 304 1.09 17.62 5.75
N MET A 305 1.79 16.52 5.60
CA MET A 305 3.19 16.37 6.02
C MET A 305 4.16 17.02 5.04
N ALA A 306 3.92 16.83 3.75
CA ALA A 306 4.78 17.33 2.70
C ALA A 306 3.99 17.57 1.41
N VAL A 307 4.63 18.27 0.48
CA VAL A 307 4.14 18.44 -0.90
C VAL A 307 5.32 18.39 -1.87
N ARG A 308 5.11 17.78 -3.02
CA ARG A 308 6.03 17.82 -4.14
C ARG A 308 5.40 18.51 -5.33
N VAL A 309 6.11 19.48 -5.89
CA VAL A 309 5.74 20.21 -7.11
C VAL A 309 6.94 20.19 -8.06
N GLY A 310 6.82 19.46 -9.16
CA GLY A 310 7.93 19.19 -10.04
C GLY A 310 9.11 18.54 -9.32
N MET A 311 10.27 19.19 -9.33
CA MET A 311 11.48 18.73 -8.62
C MET A 311 11.62 19.30 -7.20
N TYR A 312 10.74 20.17 -6.75
CA TYR A 312 10.78 20.70 -5.40
C TYR A 312 9.88 19.91 -4.47
N LYS A 313 10.39 19.62 -3.28
CA LYS A 313 9.64 18.98 -2.20
C LYS A 313 9.81 19.77 -0.91
N ALA A 314 8.70 20.09 -0.27
CA ALA A 314 8.66 20.81 1.01
C ALA A 314 8.02 19.95 2.08
N HIS A 315 8.65 19.86 3.25
CA HIS A 315 8.12 19.20 4.42
C HIS A 315 7.62 20.26 5.43
N TYR A 316 6.35 20.15 5.77
CA TYR A 316 5.69 20.91 6.85
C TYR A 316 5.90 20.21 8.19
N TRP A 317 5.89 18.90 8.14
CA TRP A 317 6.15 18.01 9.27
C TRP A 317 7.12 16.94 8.84
N THR A 318 8.04 16.59 9.70
CA THR A 318 8.91 15.44 9.50
C THR A 318 8.70 14.44 10.62
N TRP A 319 8.91 13.20 10.26
CA TRP A 319 8.89 12.08 11.17
C TRP A 319 10.29 11.51 11.20
N THR A 320 10.78 11.31 12.41
CA THR A 320 12.14 10.81 12.62
C THR A 320 12.14 9.78 13.74
N ASN A 321 13.27 9.10 13.91
CA ASN A 321 13.45 8.16 15.00
C ASN A 321 13.24 8.84 16.34
N SER A 322 12.59 8.15 17.27
CA SER A 322 12.68 8.51 18.66
C SER A 322 14.00 8.00 19.26
N LEU A 323 14.52 8.72 20.22
CA LEU A 323 15.68 8.24 20.99
C LEU A 323 15.38 6.87 21.66
N ALA A 324 14.17 6.68 22.15
CA ALA A 324 13.76 5.44 22.81
C ALA A 324 13.70 4.25 21.83
N GLU A 325 13.24 4.46 20.58
CA GLU A 325 13.26 3.43 19.54
C GLU A 325 14.66 3.16 19.06
N PHE A 326 15.46 4.21 18.85
CA PHE A 326 16.86 4.06 18.49
C PHE A 326 17.65 3.25 19.52
N GLN A 327 17.44 3.50 20.81
CA GLN A 327 18.03 2.70 21.88
C GLN A 327 17.57 1.24 21.88
N LYS A 328 16.35 0.97 21.44
CA LYS A 328 15.83 -0.40 21.21
C LYS A 328 16.32 -0.98 19.87
N GLY A 329 17.06 -0.20 19.11
CA GLY A 329 17.58 -0.57 17.79
C GLY A 329 16.56 -0.49 16.68
N THR A 330 15.50 0.28 16.84
CA THR A 330 14.53 0.61 15.77
C THR A 330 14.96 1.90 15.10
N ASP A 331 15.23 1.86 13.82
CA ASP A 331 15.78 2.96 13.05
C ASP A 331 14.97 3.20 11.76
N PHE A 332 14.12 4.23 11.80
CA PHE A 332 13.31 4.64 10.64
C PHE A 332 14.10 5.47 9.63
N CYS A 333 15.16 6.13 10.09
CA CYS A 333 15.98 7.04 9.29
C CYS A 333 17.46 6.77 9.52
N PRO A 334 18.03 5.69 8.94
CA PRO A 334 19.45 5.39 9.10
C PRO A 334 20.36 6.55 8.68
N GLY A 335 21.26 6.93 9.58
CA GLY A 335 22.20 8.03 9.37
C GLY A 335 21.70 9.41 9.81
N GLU A 336 20.48 9.51 10.32
CA GLU A 336 19.96 10.73 10.95
C GLU A 336 19.95 10.60 12.47
N ASP A 337 20.88 11.26 13.11
CA ASP A 337 20.97 11.35 14.57
C ASP A 337 20.14 12.56 15.06
N ILE A 338 18.97 12.30 15.61
CA ILE A 338 18.14 13.34 16.19
C ILE A 338 17.98 13.10 17.69
N ALA A 339 18.70 13.91 18.46
CA ALA A 339 18.60 13.88 19.91
C ALA A 339 17.20 14.34 20.37
N ASN A 340 16.67 13.66 21.39
CA ASN A 340 15.42 14.02 22.09
C ASN A 340 14.13 13.91 21.26
N VAL A 341 14.11 13.19 20.17
CA VAL A 341 12.85 12.84 19.48
C VAL A 341 12.26 11.61 20.14
N THR A 342 11.00 11.73 20.56
CA THR A 342 10.25 10.58 21.10
C THR A 342 9.59 9.78 19.98
N THR A 343 9.33 8.51 20.24
CA THR A 343 8.61 7.63 19.32
C THR A 343 7.33 8.29 18.85
N HIS A 344 7.14 8.34 17.52
CA HIS A 344 5.97 8.91 16.89
C HIS A 344 5.77 10.43 17.08
N ASP A 345 6.78 11.12 17.57
CA ASP A 345 6.75 12.59 17.59
C ASP A 345 7.04 13.14 16.19
N GLN A 346 6.14 14.00 15.73
CA GLN A 346 6.35 14.78 14.52
C GLN A 346 7.11 16.06 14.86
N VAL A 347 8.07 16.40 14.01
CA VAL A 347 8.76 17.67 14.09
C VAL A 347 8.01 18.68 13.23
N ASN A 348 7.51 19.75 13.85
CA ASN A 348 6.81 20.83 13.18
C ASN A 348 7.81 21.79 12.51
N ASN A 349 7.75 21.87 11.19
CA ASN A 349 8.58 22.76 10.38
C ASN A 349 7.75 23.88 9.74
N THR A 350 6.50 24.13 10.16
CA THR A 350 5.58 25.07 9.49
C THR A 350 6.06 26.52 9.55
N LEU A 351 6.89 26.87 10.52
CA LEU A 351 7.49 28.21 10.60
C LEU A 351 8.71 28.38 9.66
N ALA A 352 9.37 27.31 9.30
CA ALA A 352 10.55 27.30 8.44
C ALA A 352 10.63 25.96 7.70
N LEU A 353 9.91 25.86 6.58
CA LEU A 353 9.79 24.60 5.83
C LEU A 353 11.16 24.04 5.44
N ILE A 354 11.29 22.73 5.56
CA ILE A 354 12.43 21.99 5.03
C ILE A 354 12.15 21.74 3.55
N VAL A 355 12.99 22.29 2.67
CA VAL A 355 12.78 22.21 1.21
C VAL A 355 13.99 21.56 0.54
N PHE A 356 13.72 20.67 -0.40
CA PHE A 356 14.71 19.99 -1.22
C PHE A 356 14.49 20.24 -2.71
N ASP A 357 15.58 20.21 -3.49
CA ASP A 357 15.59 20.14 -4.95
C ASP A 357 15.93 18.70 -5.34
N LEU A 358 14.92 17.87 -5.54
CA LEU A 358 15.08 16.43 -5.84
C LEU A 358 15.78 16.18 -7.17
N GLY A 359 15.84 17.16 -8.06
CA GLY A 359 16.60 17.05 -9.29
C GLY A 359 18.11 17.05 -9.06
N LYS A 360 18.57 17.65 -7.96
CA LYS A 360 19.98 17.71 -7.56
C LYS A 360 20.30 16.83 -6.37
N ASP A 361 19.32 16.62 -5.51
CA ASP A 361 19.42 15.89 -4.26
C ASP A 361 18.23 14.91 -4.12
N PRO A 362 18.18 13.84 -4.91
CA PRO A 362 17.09 12.86 -4.83
C PRO A 362 17.06 12.11 -3.50
N GLY A 363 18.13 12.15 -2.73
CA GLY A 363 18.25 11.53 -1.41
C GLY A 363 17.80 12.42 -0.25
N GLU A 364 17.38 13.67 -0.51
CA GLU A 364 16.95 14.61 0.53
C GLU A 364 17.98 14.85 1.64
N LYS A 365 19.28 14.90 1.27
CA LYS A 365 20.40 15.07 2.22
C LYS A 365 20.81 16.52 2.43
N TYR A 366 20.48 17.41 1.48
CA TYR A 366 20.95 18.78 1.44
C TYR A 366 19.78 19.75 1.27
N ARG A 367 19.15 20.12 2.37
CA ARG A 367 18.06 21.11 2.38
C ARG A 367 18.49 22.45 1.82
N LEU A 368 17.60 23.09 1.06
CA LEU A 368 17.80 24.45 0.61
C LEU A 368 17.84 25.40 1.80
N ARG A 369 18.86 26.27 1.81
CA ARG A 369 19.01 27.26 2.92
C ARG A 369 17.92 28.33 2.81
N LEU A 370 17.29 28.63 3.93
CA LEU A 370 16.30 29.70 4.07
C LEU A 370 16.79 31.01 3.46
N HIS A 371 15.88 31.73 2.86
CA HIS A 371 16.11 33.05 2.25
C HIS A 371 17.04 33.12 1.03
N THR A 372 17.59 32.01 0.58
CA THR A 372 18.34 31.95 -0.68
C THR A 372 17.42 32.09 -1.88
N ALA A 373 17.98 32.48 -3.04
CA ALA A 373 17.21 32.57 -4.28
C ALA A 373 16.57 31.22 -4.66
N GLN A 374 17.28 30.09 -4.45
CA GLN A 374 16.75 28.76 -4.71
C GLN A 374 15.55 28.41 -3.81
N TYR A 375 15.66 28.71 -2.51
CA TYR A 375 14.55 28.49 -1.58
C TYR A 375 13.33 29.32 -1.98
N LYS A 376 13.54 30.62 -2.30
CA LYS A 376 12.45 31.49 -2.75
C LYS A 376 11.80 31.00 -4.04
N ALA A 377 12.58 30.52 -5.00
CA ALA A 377 12.06 29.97 -6.24
C ALA A 377 11.22 28.70 -5.98
N ALA A 378 11.69 27.79 -5.13
CA ALA A 378 10.95 26.60 -4.73
C ALA A 378 9.62 26.97 -4.07
N MET A 379 9.62 27.90 -3.12
CA MET A 379 8.40 28.35 -2.43
C MET A 379 7.43 29.06 -3.37
N ALA A 380 7.92 29.83 -4.34
CA ALA A 380 7.09 30.46 -5.36
C ALA A 380 6.35 29.44 -6.25
N ALA A 381 6.94 28.27 -6.48
CA ALA A 381 6.28 27.18 -7.19
C ALA A 381 5.31 26.40 -6.29
N ILE A 382 5.66 26.18 -5.03
CA ILE A 382 4.92 25.33 -4.10
C ILE A 382 3.71 26.03 -3.50
N GLN A 383 3.88 27.27 -3.01
CA GLN A 383 2.86 27.93 -2.20
C GLN A 383 1.50 28.10 -2.90
N PRO A 384 1.42 28.54 -4.17
CA PRO A 384 0.14 28.66 -4.87
C PRO A 384 -0.61 27.32 -5.00
N VAL A 385 0.15 26.24 -5.21
CA VAL A 385 -0.41 24.87 -5.33
C VAL A 385 -1.00 24.40 -4.01
N VAL A 386 -0.30 24.68 -2.90
CA VAL A 386 -0.77 24.34 -1.56
C VAL A 386 -1.98 25.17 -1.16
N ASP A 387 -1.99 26.46 -1.47
CA ASP A 387 -3.11 27.35 -1.17
C ASP A 387 -4.38 26.94 -1.95
N ASP A 388 -4.21 26.60 -3.22
CA ASP A 388 -5.31 26.08 -4.05
C ASP A 388 -5.85 24.76 -3.48
N HIS A 389 -4.98 23.80 -3.18
CA HIS A 389 -5.38 22.52 -2.59
C HIS A 389 -6.13 22.72 -1.26
N LYS A 390 -5.59 23.50 -0.35
CA LYS A 390 -6.23 23.77 0.94
C LYS A 390 -7.58 24.48 0.81
N SER A 391 -7.73 25.36 -0.18
CA SER A 391 -8.99 26.07 -0.42
C SER A 391 -10.11 25.16 -0.93
N LYS A 392 -9.76 24.06 -1.58
CA LYS A 392 -10.69 23.07 -2.16
C LYS A 392 -10.82 21.80 -1.33
N LEU A 393 -10.02 21.65 -0.28
CA LEU A 393 -10.00 20.46 0.53
C LEU A 393 -11.33 20.24 1.25
N VAL A 394 -11.98 19.13 0.96
CA VAL A 394 -13.16 18.64 1.67
C VAL A 394 -12.81 17.31 2.30
N PRO A 395 -12.46 17.29 3.60
CA PRO A 395 -12.12 16.04 4.28
C PRO A 395 -13.30 15.06 4.31
N GLY A 396 -13.02 13.80 4.05
CA GLY A 396 -13.94 12.71 4.33
C GLY A 396 -14.09 12.48 5.84
N GLU A 397 -15.12 11.77 6.24
CA GLU A 397 -15.31 11.39 7.65
C GLU A 397 -14.25 10.34 8.06
N PRO A 398 -13.47 10.58 9.12
CA PRO A 398 -12.38 9.68 9.52
C PRO A 398 -12.93 8.35 10.04
N GLN A 399 -12.56 7.26 9.38
CA GLN A 399 -13.05 5.91 9.67
C GLN A 399 -12.18 5.15 10.69
N LEU A 400 -10.96 5.62 10.94
CA LEU A 400 -9.96 4.86 11.70
C LEU A 400 -9.75 5.39 13.13
N ASN A 401 -10.77 6.01 13.72
CA ASN A 401 -10.66 6.57 15.07
C ASN A 401 -11.03 5.58 16.17
N LYS A 402 -11.83 4.54 15.87
CA LYS A 402 -12.42 3.66 16.89
C LYS A 402 -11.89 2.24 16.78
N CYS A 403 -11.61 1.67 17.94
CA CYS A 403 -11.17 0.30 18.12
C CYS A 403 -12.12 -0.42 19.09
N ASP A 404 -12.41 -1.68 18.79
CA ASP A 404 -13.21 -2.56 19.65
C ASP A 404 -12.66 -3.99 19.55
N PRO A 405 -12.27 -4.62 20.67
CA PRO A 405 -11.82 -6.01 20.66
C PRO A 405 -12.85 -7.00 20.08
N ALA A 406 -14.15 -6.68 20.14
CA ALA A 406 -15.21 -7.54 19.65
C ALA A 406 -15.27 -7.65 18.13
N VAL A 407 -14.75 -6.65 17.39
CA VAL A 407 -14.78 -6.67 15.91
C VAL A 407 -13.60 -7.41 15.28
N GLN A 408 -12.70 -7.94 16.09
CA GLN A 408 -11.63 -8.79 15.59
C GLN A 408 -12.21 -10.07 14.95
N ASN A 409 -11.43 -10.72 14.15
CA ASN A 409 -11.84 -11.91 13.39
C ASN A 409 -12.05 -13.18 14.28
N TRP A 410 -12.88 -13.07 15.34
CA TRP A 410 -13.20 -14.18 16.25
C TRP A 410 -14.05 -15.26 15.59
N ALA A 411 -15.11 -14.86 14.91
CA ALA A 411 -16.08 -15.76 14.31
C ALA A 411 -16.47 -15.30 12.89
N PRO A 412 -15.50 -15.24 11.95
CA PRO A 412 -15.78 -14.85 10.58
C PRO A 412 -16.69 -15.88 9.87
N PRO A 413 -17.38 -15.47 8.78
CA PRO A 413 -18.16 -16.40 7.95
C PRO A 413 -17.39 -17.65 7.59
N GLY A 414 -18.02 -18.82 7.60
CA GLY A 414 -17.36 -20.12 7.33
C GLY A 414 -16.66 -20.78 8.53
N CYS A 415 -16.45 -20.06 9.62
CA CYS A 415 -15.74 -20.62 10.79
C CYS A 415 -16.45 -21.81 11.42
N LYS A 416 -17.79 -21.87 11.36
CA LYS A 416 -18.60 -22.99 11.91
C LYS A 416 -18.35 -24.30 11.16
N GLU A 417 -18.24 -24.22 9.86
CA GLU A 417 -17.99 -25.37 8.99
C GLU A 417 -16.62 -26.00 9.26
N LEU A 418 -15.67 -25.15 9.65
CA LEU A 418 -14.31 -25.56 10.01
C LEU A 418 -14.18 -25.94 11.52
N ASN A 419 -15.23 -25.72 12.31
CA ASN A 419 -15.16 -25.82 13.78
C ASN A 419 -14.06 -24.92 14.40
N LYS A 420 -13.90 -23.71 13.86
CA LYS A 420 -12.86 -22.72 14.22
C LYS A 420 -13.41 -21.36 14.66
N CYS A 421 -14.69 -21.28 15.02
CA CYS A 421 -15.23 -20.07 15.62
C CYS A 421 -14.70 -19.91 17.06
N LEU A 422 -14.25 -18.72 17.36
CA LEU A 422 -13.76 -18.35 18.68
C LEU A 422 -14.82 -17.52 19.43
N PRO A 423 -14.83 -17.53 20.76
CA PRO A 423 -15.76 -16.71 21.55
C PRO A 423 -15.50 -15.23 21.30
N ILE A 424 -16.55 -14.49 20.94
CA ILE A 424 -16.49 -13.04 20.75
C ILE A 424 -16.49 -12.38 22.14
N PRO A 425 -15.51 -11.52 22.45
CA PRO A 425 -15.52 -10.78 23.71
C PRO A 425 -16.66 -9.74 23.73
N PRO A 426 -17.05 -9.22 24.90
CA PRO A 426 -17.98 -8.11 24.98
C PRO A 426 -17.48 -6.89 24.22
N HIS A 427 -18.41 -6.13 23.62
CA HIS A 427 -18.08 -4.86 23.00
C HIS A 427 -17.48 -3.87 24.00
N ALA A 428 -16.41 -3.24 23.63
CA ALA A 428 -15.68 -2.26 24.42
C ALA A 428 -15.02 -1.22 23.50
N GLU A 429 -15.86 -0.51 22.74
CA GLU A 429 -15.39 0.51 21.81
C GLU A 429 -14.71 1.67 22.55
N THR A 430 -13.52 2.01 22.07
CA THR A 430 -12.70 3.12 22.58
C THR A 430 -12.07 3.86 21.41
N ASP A 431 -11.52 5.04 21.69
CA ASP A 431 -10.58 5.64 20.73
C ASP A 431 -9.36 4.74 20.60
N CYS A 432 -8.91 4.54 19.35
CA CYS A 432 -7.75 3.71 19.10
C CYS A 432 -6.50 4.26 19.80
N VAL A 433 -5.87 3.43 20.60
CA VAL A 433 -4.58 3.72 21.22
C VAL A 433 -3.50 3.01 20.37
N TRP A 434 -2.85 3.78 19.53
CA TRP A 434 -1.79 3.29 18.69
C TRP A 434 -0.50 3.22 19.51
N VAL A 435 -0.25 2.06 20.10
CA VAL A 435 0.98 1.82 20.87
C VAL A 435 1.97 1.11 19.95
N HIS A 436 3.14 1.67 19.81
CA HIS A 436 4.29 1.07 19.17
C HIS A 436 5.35 0.68 20.16
#